data_7f5ff3fc55e8be052595b5d2e50c191f
#
_entry.id   7f5ff3fc55e8be052595b5d2e50c191f
#
_cell.length_a   1.000
_cell.length_b   1.000
_cell.length_c   1.000
_cell.angle_alpha   90.00
_cell.angle_beta   90.00
_cell.angle_gamma   90.00
#
_symmetry.space_group_name_H-M   'P 1'
#
loop_
_entity.id
_entity.type
_entity.pdbx_description
1 polymer ?
#
loop_
_entity_poly.entity_id
_entity_poly.type
_entity_poly.pdbx_seq_one_letter_code
_entity_poly.pdbx_strand_id
1 'polypeptide(L)'
;MKTLLYLLIPSFLFAQTNKDENDIKSVLQTQIKLWNKGDIEGFMEYYEKSPNLKFVGKAGVVSGWEATLQRYLKSYPNRETMGTLDFDIQEVDITAGKTAWVLGRWHLTRPTVGDVGGYFTLLMKKVKGKWLVVRDHTS
;
A
#
# COMPACT_ATOMS: atom_id res chain seq x y z
N MET A 1 20.59 -49.94 -11.17
CA MET A 1 20.02 -48.73 -11.84
C MET A 1 19.70 -47.69 -10.78
N LYS A 2 20.45 -46.58 -10.75
CA LYS A 2 20.19 -45.47 -9.83
C LYS A 2 19.26 -44.49 -10.55
N THR A 3 18.02 -44.44 -10.10
CA THR A 3 17.02 -43.45 -10.60
C THR A 3 17.37 -42.09 -10.04
N LEU A 4 17.84 -41.20 -10.88
CA LEU A 4 18.13 -39.80 -10.55
C LEU A 4 16.83 -39.05 -10.51
N LEU A 5 16.32 -38.71 -9.32
CA LEU A 5 15.13 -37.88 -9.12
C LEU A 5 15.56 -36.42 -9.28
N TYR A 6 15.26 -35.81 -10.46
CA TYR A 6 15.43 -34.38 -10.66
C TYR A 6 14.32 -33.64 -9.91
N LEU A 7 14.69 -32.97 -8.83
CA LEU A 7 13.85 -31.97 -8.16
C LEU A 7 13.75 -30.74 -9.07
N LEU A 8 12.66 -30.66 -9.85
CA LEU A 8 12.26 -29.48 -10.59
C LEU A 8 11.43 -28.56 -9.70
N ILE A 9 12.06 -27.83 -8.76
CA ILE A 9 11.39 -26.76 -8.01
C ILE A 9 12.38 -25.63 -7.76
N PRO A 10 12.52 -24.68 -8.67
CA PRO A 10 12.57 -23.26 -8.26
C PRO A 10 11.92 -22.27 -9.21
N SER A 11 11.70 -22.58 -10.49
CA SER A 11 11.26 -21.57 -11.46
C SER A 11 9.85 -21.02 -11.19
N PHE A 12 8.96 -21.81 -10.63
CA PHE A 12 7.56 -21.40 -10.40
C PHE A 12 7.43 -20.43 -9.21
N LEU A 13 8.24 -20.61 -8.16
CA LEU A 13 8.23 -19.72 -6.98
C LEU A 13 8.75 -18.32 -7.32
N PHE A 14 9.83 -18.22 -8.08
CA PHE A 14 10.38 -16.93 -8.50
C PHE A 14 9.43 -16.17 -9.43
N ALA A 15 8.75 -16.86 -10.36
CA ALA A 15 7.78 -16.22 -11.25
C ALA A 15 6.56 -15.69 -10.46
N GLN A 16 6.08 -16.41 -9.44
CA GLN A 16 4.96 -15.98 -8.61
C GLN A 16 5.34 -14.78 -7.72
N THR A 17 6.54 -14.78 -7.14
CA THR A 17 7.04 -13.67 -6.32
C THR A 17 7.16 -12.39 -7.15
N ASN A 18 7.71 -12.46 -8.37
CA ASN A 18 7.80 -11.33 -9.28
C ASN A 18 6.41 -10.79 -9.69
N LYS A 19 5.44 -11.69 -9.92
CA LYS A 19 4.07 -11.29 -10.21
C LYS A 19 3.44 -10.56 -9.04
N ASP A 20 3.55 -11.09 -7.85
CA ASP A 20 2.99 -10.48 -6.64
C ASP A 20 3.61 -9.11 -6.34
N GLU A 21 4.91 -8.95 -6.52
CA GLU A 21 5.58 -7.65 -6.39
C GLU A 21 5.04 -6.63 -7.41
N ASN A 22 4.86 -7.04 -8.67
CA ASN A 22 4.29 -6.18 -9.70
C ASN A 22 2.83 -5.81 -9.39
N ASP A 23 2.04 -6.76 -8.89
CA ASP A 23 0.65 -6.52 -8.49
C ASP A 23 0.57 -5.49 -7.34
N ILE A 24 1.45 -5.60 -6.33
CA ILE A 24 1.55 -4.64 -5.23
C ILE A 24 1.94 -3.25 -5.76
N LYS A 25 2.96 -3.16 -6.59
CA LYS A 25 3.37 -1.88 -7.21
C LYS A 25 2.23 -1.27 -8.04
N SER A 26 1.46 -2.09 -8.75
CA SER A 26 0.29 -1.64 -9.51
C SER A 26 -0.82 -1.09 -8.61
N VAL A 27 -1.07 -1.70 -7.45
CA VAL A 27 -2.00 -1.17 -6.44
C VAL A 27 -1.57 0.22 -6.00
N LEU A 28 -0.30 0.39 -5.63
CA LEU A 28 0.22 1.68 -5.18
C LEU A 28 0.19 2.75 -6.27
N GLN A 29 0.49 2.38 -7.52
CA GLN A 29 0.35 3.30 -8.66
C GLN A 29 -1.10 3.71 -8.91
N THR A 30 -2.04 2.79 -8.72
CA THR A 30 -3.48 3.10 -8.84
C THR A 30 -3.93 4.04 -7.73
N GLN A 31 -3.45 3.84 -6.51
CA GLN A 31 -3.71 4.76 -5.39
C GLN A 31 -3.20 6.18 -5.68
N ILE A 32 -1.99 6.32 -6.24
CA ILE A 32 -1.46 7.63 -6.68
C ILE A 32 -2.42 8.28 -7.68
N LYS A 33 -2.87 7.54 -8.70
CA LYS A 33 -3.77 8.07 -9.73
C LYS A 33 -5.11 8.54 -9.15
N LEU A 34 -5.68 7.75 -8.22
CA LEU A 34 -6.95 8.08 -7.56
C LEU A 34 -6.82 9.33 -6.67
N TRP A 35 -5.77 9.37 -5.85
CA TRP A 35 -5.45 10.55 -5.05
C TRP A 35 -5.32 11.80 -5.92
N ASN A 36 -4.55 11.72 -6.99
CA ASN A 36 -4.29 12.85 -7.89
C ASN A 36 -5.53 13.31 -8.68
N LYS A 37 -6.58 12.49 -8.73
CA LYS A 37 -7.92 12.88 -9.22
C LYS A 37 -8.80 13.48 -8.11
N GLY A 38 -8.38 13.47 -6.85
CA GLY A 38 -9.18 13.89 -5.71
C GLY A 38 -10.09 12.81 -5.15
N ASP A 39 -9.90 11.56 -5.55
CA ASP A 39 -10.74 10.42 -5.16
C ASP A 39 -10.15 9.69 -3.96
N ILE A 40 -10.37 10.24 -2.76
CA ILE A 40 -9.93 9.63 -1.49
C ILE A 40 -10.69 8.32 -1.22
N GLU A 41 -11.97 8.24 -1.56
CA GLU A 41 -12.74 7.01 -1.36
C GLU A 41 -12.20 5.88 -2.24
N GLY A 42 -11.91 6.16 -3.51
CA GLY A 42 -11.26 5.21 -4.42
C GLY A 42 -9.87 4.79 -3.92
N PHE A 43 -9.08 5.72 -3.40
CA PHE A 43 -7.79 5.43 -2.77
C PHE A 43 -7.96 4.43 -1.63
N MET A 44 -8.99 4.56 -0.80
CA MET A 44 -9.28 3.71 0.35
C MET A 44 -9.82 2.33 -0.02
N GLU A 45 -10.27 2.10 -1.28
CA GLU A 45 -10.70 0.77 -1.74
C GLU A 45 -9.58 -0.29 -1.71
N TYR A 46 -8.33 0.14 -1.67
CA TYR A 46 -7.14 -0.73 -1.55
C TYR A 46 -6.74 -1.02 -0.10
N TYR A 47 -7.51 -0.54 0.87
CA TYR A 47 -7.41 -0.90 2.27
C TYR A 47 -8.46 -1.95 2.61
N GLU A 48 -8.12 -2.87 3.53
CA GLU A 48 -9.05 -3.88 4.00
C GLU A 48 -10.28 -3.22 4.66
N LYS A 49 -11.47 -3.51 4.15
CA LYS A 49 -12.74 -3.05 4.75
C LYS A 49 -13.06 -3.86 6.00
N SER A 50 -12.37 -3.58 7.08
CA SER A 50 -12.41 -4.31 8.33
C SER A 50 -12.27 -3.37 9.52
N PRO A 51 -12.90 -3.66 10.66
CA PRO A 51 -12.65 -2.96 11.91
C PRO A 51 -11.22 -3.17 12.43
N ASN A 52 -10.52 -4.17 11.92
CA ASN A 52 -9.15 -4.51 12.32
C ASN A 52 -8.07 -3.71 11.58
N LEU A 53 -8.40 -3.00 10.51
CA LEU A 53 -7.48 -2.09 9.85
C LEU A 53 -6.85 -1.12 10.88
N LYS A 54 -5.54 -0.92 10.81
CA LYS A 54 -4.84 0.08 11.62
C LYS A 54 -4.09 1.06 10.73
N PHE A 55 -4.32 2.32 11.00
CA PHE A 55 -3.51 3.41 10.51
C PHE A 55 -2.77 4.05 11.70
N VAL A 56 -1.44 4.09 11.62
CA VAL A 56 -0.59 4.71 12.64
C VAL A 56 0.05 5.94 12.02
N GLY A 57 -0.30 7.10 12.51
CA GLY A 57 0.27 8.37 12.09
C GLY A 57 0.83 9.16 13.27
N LYS A 58 1.29 10.37 12.99
CA LYS A 58 1.85 11.29 14.01
C LYS A 58 0.87 11.56 15.16
N ALA A 59 -0.43 11.58 14.89
CA ALA A 59 -1.47 11.84 15.91
C ALA A 59 -1.91 10.58 16.68
N GLY A 60 -1.33 9.41 16.38
CA GLY A 60 -1.65 8.15 17.04
C GLY A 60 -2.28 7.11 16.12
N VAL A 61 -3.02 6.18 16.71
CA VAL A 61 -3.60 5.02 16.02
C VAL A 61 -5.08 5.26 15.72
N VAL A 62 -5.46 5.05 14.47
CA VAL A 62 -6.85 4.99 14.01
C VAL A 62 -7.18 3.54 13.66
N SER A 63 -8.31 3.04 14.16
CA SER A 63 -8.76 1.67 13.96
C SER A 63 -10.01 1.61 13.09
N GLY A 64 -9.99 0.75 12.10
CA GLY A 64 -11.11 0.51 11.19
C GLY A 64 -11.06 1.33 9.91
N TRP A 65 -11.68 0.77 8.87
CA TRP A 65 -11.69 1.35 7.53
C TRP A 65 -12.42 2.70 7.48
N GLU A 66 -13.62 2.75 8.06
CA GLU A 66 -14.42 3.98 8.06
C GLU A 66 -13.73 5.14 8.81
N ALA A 67 -13.18 4.86 10.00
CA ALA A 67 -12.46 5.87 10.78
C ALA A 67 -11.21 6.37 10.04
N THR A 68 -10.53 5.49 9.30
CA THR A 68 -9.37 5.85 8.49
C THR A 68 -9.79 6.72 7.30
N LEU A 69 -10.88 6.39 6.62
CA LEU A 69 -11.46 7.24 5.56
C LEU A 69 -11.79 8.64 6.10
N GLN A 70 -12.50 8.71 7.21
CA GLN A 70 -12.88 10.01 7.81
C GLN A 70 -11.64 10.83 8.23
N ARG A 71 -10.59 10.18 8.70
CA ARG A 71 -9.32 10.85 8.97
C ARG A 71 -8.73 11.49 7.71
N TYR A 72 -8.70 10.76 6.59
CA TYR A 72 -8.20 11.30 5.32
C TYR A 72 -9.04 12.48 4.82
N LEU A 73 -10.37 12.34 4.82
CA LEU A 73 -11.29 13.40 4.39
C LEU A 73 -11.15 14.67 5.24
N LYS A 74 -10.95 14.52 6.56
CA LYS A 74 -10.74 15.64 7.47
C LYS A 74 -9.37 16.31 7.28
N SER A 75 -8.32 15.52 7.06
CA SER A 75 -6.95 16.03 6.90
C SER A 75 -6.70 16.67 5.54
N TYR A 76 -7.42 16.22 4.52
CA TYR A 76 -7.27 16.66 3.12
C TYR A 76 -8.62 17.04 2.52
N PRO A 77 -9.23 18.15 3.01
CA PRO A 77 -10.61 18.51 2.65
C PRO A 77 -10.78 19.05 1.23
N ASN A 78 -9.68 19.35 0.53
CA ASN A 78 -9.70 19.94 -0.81
C ASN A 78 -8.44 19.58 -1.60
N ARG A 79 -8.45 19.90 -2.90
CA ARG A 79 -7.33 19.61 -3.79
C ARG A 79 -6.04 20.34 -3.42
N GLU A 80 -6.14 21.52 -2.85
CA GLU A 80 -4.98 22.31 -2.41
C GLU A 80 -4.20 21.58 -1.29
N THR A 81 -4.90 21.05 -0.30
CA THR A 81 -4.30 20.29 0.80
C THR A 81 -3.87 18.88 0.37
N MET A 82 -4.59 18.26 -0.55
CA MET A 82 -4.19 16.96 -1.12
C MET A 82 -2.90 17.07 -1.93
N GLY A 83 -2.75 18.11 -2.72
CA GLY A 83 -1.63 18.27 -3.63
C GLY A 83 -1.53 17.15 -4.67
N THR A 84 -0.32 16.93 -5.15
CA THR A 84 0.02 15.83 -6.06
C THR A 84 0.86 14.80 -5.29
N LEU A 85 0.34 13.59 -5.19
CA LEU A 85 0.97 12.48 -4.51
C LEU A 85 1.97 11.77 -5.43
N ASP A 86 3.12 11.43 -4.86
CA ASP A 86 4.07 10.47 -5.41
C ASP A 86 4.57 9.52 -4.33
N PHE A 87 4.91 8.28 -4.73
CA PHE A 87 5.54 7.27 -3.89
C PHE A 87 6.89 6.86 -4.46
N ASP A 88 7.90 6.82 -3.61
CA ASP A 88 9.18 6.16 -3.86
C ASP A 88 9.18 4.82 -3.09
N ILE A 89 8.89 3.72 -3.80
CA ILE A 89 8.85 2.38 -3.23
C ILE A 89 10.26 1.83 -3.14
N GLN A 90 10.75 1.64 -1.92
CA GLN A 90 12.13 1.24 -1.64
C GLN A 90 12.27 -0.27 -1.46
N GLU A 91 11.27 -0.94 -0.89
CA GLU A 91 11.31 -2.38 -0.64
C GLU A 91 9.91 -2.99 -0.66
N VAL A 92 9.80 -4.17 -1.24
CA VAL A 92 8.63 -5.04 -1.16
C VAL A 92 9.12 -6.42 -0.75
N ASP A 93 8.80 -6.85 0.46
CA ASP A 93 9.16 -8.17 1.00
C ASP A 93 7.91 -9.04 1.13
N ILE A 94 7.86 -10.14 0.38
CA ILE A 94 6.70 -11.01 0.28
C ILE A 94 6.97 -12.32 1.01
N THR A 95 6.05 -12.72 1.90
CA THR A 95 6.12 -13.97 2.64
C THR A 95 5.01 -14.92 2.19
N ALA A 96 5.41 -16.11 1.72
CA ALA A 96 4.53 -17.21 1.32
C ALA A 96 3.44 -16.82 0.29
N GLY A 97 3.67 -15.77 -0.52
CA GLY A 97 2.70 -15.25 -1.49
C GLY A 97 1.38 -14.76 -0.90
N LYS A 98 1.32 -14.48 0.40
CA LYS A 98 0.09 -14.12 1.13
C LYS A 98 0.18 -12.81 1.88
N THR A 99 1.35 -12.44 2.33
CA THR A 99 1.62 -11.20 3.06
C THR A 99 2.80 -10.47 2.44
N ALA A 100 2.80 -9.16 2.51
CA ALA A 100 3.90 -8.33 2.07
C ALA A 100 4.13 -7.19 3.04
N TRP A 101 5.40 -6.92 3.33
CA TRP A 101 5.83 -5.69 3.96
C TRP A 101 6.38 -4.76 2.89
N VAL A 102 5.93 -3.50 2.91
CA VAL A 102 6.35 -2.48 1.95
C VAL A 102 6.96 -1.32 2.69
N LEU A 103 8.15 -0.90 2.26
CA LEU A 103 8.78 0.33 2.71
C LEU A 103 8.81 1.31 1.56
N GLY A 104 8.41 2.54 1.81
CA GLY A 104 8.48 3.62 0.83
C GLY A 104 8.52 5.00 1.46
N ARG A 105 8.65 5.99 0.60
CA ARG A 105 8.48 7.39 0.92
C ARG A 105 7.27 7.93 0.19
N TRP A 106 6.54 8.81 0.84
CA TRP A 106 5.44 9.56 0.24
C TRP A 106 5.79 11.03 0.17
N HIS A 107 5.28 11.70 -0.85
CA HIS A 107 5.43 13.12 -1.03
C HIS A 107 4.17 13.73 -1.60
N LEU A 108 3.71 14.84 -1.01
CA LEU A 108 2.66 15.68 -1.58
C LEU A 108 3.29 17.00 -2.01
N THR A 109 3.28 17.25 -3.32
CA THR A 109 3.63 18.56 -3.88
C THR A 109 2.43 19.49 -3.75
N ARG A 110 2.56 20.55 -2.97
CA ARG A 110 1.48 21.49 -2.64
C ARG A 110 1.96 22.94 -2.77
N PRO A 111 1.87 23.53 -3.96
CA PRO A 111 2.50 24.84 -4.26
C PRO A 111 2.07 25.98 -3.36
N THR A 112 0.81 25.98 -2.88
CA THR A 112 0.24 27.07 -2.08
C THR A 112 0.36 26.90 -0.58
N VAL A 113 0.29 25.66 -0.07
CA VAL A 113 0.28 25.37 1.38
C VAL A 113 1.56 24.69 1.88
N GLY A 114 2.51 24.44 0.99
CA GLY A 114 3.79 23.80 1.30
C GLY A 114 3.77 22.29 1.18
N ASP A 115 4.85 21.72 0.68
CA ASP A 115 5.05 20.29 0.52
C ASP A 115 5.11 19.58 1.85
N VAL A 116 4.65 18.35 1.89
CA VAL A 116 4.80 17.42 3.00
C VAL A 116 5.17 16.04 2.49
N GLY A 117 5.82 15.26 3.32
CA GLY A 117 6.24 13.91 2.99
C GLY A 117 6.87 13.21 4.17
N GLY A 118 7.18 11.95 4.01
CA GLY A 118 7.80 11.13 5.03
C GLY A 118 7.98 9.70 4.57
N TYR A 119 8.20 8.81 5.53
CA TYR A 119 8.27 7.38 5.27
C TYR A 119 6.94 6.71 5.59
N PHE A 120 6.71 5.60 4.94
CA PHE A 120 5.63 4.69 5.31
C PHE A 120 6.11 3.24 5.28
N THR A 121 5.49 2.44 6.12
CA THR A 121 5.53 0.99 6.04
C THR A 121 4.11 0.46 5.96
N LEU A 122 3.88 -0.49 5.06
CA LEU A 122 2.60 -1.16 4.92
C LEU A 122 2.77 -2.64 5.20
N LEU A 123 1.82 -3.22 5.93
CA LEU A 123 1.55 -4.64 5.86
C LEU A 123 0.36 -4.84 4.92
N MET A 124 0.58 -5.63 3.88
CA MET A 124 -0.45 -5.99 2.91
C MET A 124 -0.75 -7.48 2.99
N LYS A 125 -2.00 -7.85 2.73
CA LYS A 125 -2.44 -9.24 2.62
C LYS A 125 -3.14 -9.47 1.29
N LYS A 126 -2.90 -10.66 0.72
CA LYS A 126 -3.61 -11.12 -0.47
C LYS A 126 -4.91 -11.78 -0.05
N VAL A 127 -6.03 -11.15 -0.38
CA VAL A 127 -7.39 -11.60 -0.05
C VAL A 127 -8.16 -11.82 -1.35
N LYS A 128 -8.56 -13.06 -1.63
CA LYS A 128 -9.26 -13.42 -2.87
C LYS A 128 -8.54 -12.91 -4.12
N GLY A 129 -7.23 -13.06 -4.15
CA GLY A 129 -6.37 -12.64 -5.27
C GLY A 129 -6.05 -11.15 -5.33
N LYS A 130 -6.50 -10.34 -4.37
CA LYS A 130 -6.25 -8.89 -4.31
C LYS A 130 -5.35 -8.54 -3.14
N TRP A 131 -4.35 -7.69 -3.40
CA TRP A 131 -3.51 -7.13 -2.37
C TRP A 131 -4.17 -5.94 -1.70
N LEU A 132 -4.37 -6.00 -0.38
CA LEU A 132 -5.01 -4.98 0.44
C LEU A 132 -4.10 -4.55 1.59
N VAL A 133 -4.07 -3.26 1.88
CA VAL A 133 -3.39 -2.72 3.06
C VAL A 133 -4.18 -3.09 4.32
N VAL A 134 -3.53 -3.76 5.27
CA VAL A 134 -4.14 -4.14 6.57
C VAL A 134 -3.52 -3.38 7.73
N ARG A 135 -2.30 -2.86 7.57
CA ARG A 135 -1.64 -1.95 8.50
C ARG A 135 -0.91 -0.88 7.69
N ASP A 136 -1.03 0.34 8.13
CA ASP A 136 -0.34 1.49 7.56
C ASP A 136 0.32 2.28 8.69
N HIS A 137 1.63 2.44 8.61
CA HIS A 137 2.38 3.30 9.52
C HIS A 137 3.07 4.38 8.70
N THR A 138 2.58 5.58 8.81
CA THR A 138 3.03 6.75 8.03
C THR A 138 3.53 7.84 8.98
N SER A 139 4.77 8.26 8.75
CA SER A 139 5.42 9.34 9.52
C SER A 139 5.42 10.65 8.74
#